data_d011e2ef25eeb0e80ae260eedee7ca83
#
_entry.id   d011e2ef25eeb0e80ae260eedee7ca83
#
_cell.length_a   1.000
_cell.length_b   1.000
_cell.length_c   1.000
_cell.angle_alpha   90.00
_cell.angle_beta   90.00
_cell.angle_gamma   90.00
#
_symmetry.space_group_name_H-M   'P 1'
#
loop_
_entity.id
_entity.type
_entity.pdbx_description
1 polymer ?
#
loop_
_entity_poly.entity_id
_entity_poly.type
_entity_poly.pdbx_seq_one_letter_code
_entity_poly.pdbx_strand_id
1 'polypeptide(L)'
;MTTVLVVDDQVLIRQAVTDILVAADDIEVVGQAADGREAVAEARARHPDIVLMDIRMPVLDGIAATAEICGDPSLAQTRVLILTTFEEDEYVVSALRAGASGFIGKGSEPVDIVRAVRAVHAGDALLSATATRALITRYLAPEPVDVDRSVLQHLTERELEVLVLVARGRSNQEIASDLFISPHTAKTHVNRTMTKLGAHDRAQLVIVAYETGLLTPGA
;
A
#
# COMPACT_ATOMS: atom_id res chain seq x y z
N MET A 1 10.14 0.06 -17.07
CA MET A 1 8.72 0.03 -17.53
C MET A 1 7.94 -0.65 -16.42
N THR A 2 6.91 -0.02 -15.88
CA THR A 2 6.13 -0.56 -14.75
C THR A 2 5.04 -1.48 -15.29
N THR A 3 5.02 -2.72 -14.88
CA THR A 3 4.03 -3.71 -15.31
C THR A 3 2.81 -3.70 -14.37
N VAL A 4 1.60 -3.65 -14.95
CA VAL A 4 0.35 -3.52 -14.19
C VAL A 4 -0.65 -4.60 -14.59
N LEU A 5 -1.25 -5.27 -13.60
CA LEU A 5 -2.44 -6.11 -13.74
C LEU A 5 -3.66 -5.29 -13.31
N VAL A 6 -4.67 -5.18 -14.17
CA VAL A 6 -5.91 -4.42 -13.88
C VAL A 6 -7.02 -5.41 -13.51
N VAL A 7 -7.61 -5.22 -12.32
CA VAL A 7 -8.62 -6.13 -11.76
C VAL A 7 -9.88 -5.35 -11.38
N ASP A 8 -10.99 -5.67 -12.04
CA ASP A 8 -12.30 -5.06 -11.80
C ASP A 8 -13.37 -5.95 -12.42
N ASP A 9 -14.50 -6.20 -11.75
CA ASP A 9 -15.59 -7.01 -12.30
C ASP A 9 -16.36 -6.28 -13.42
N GLN A 10 -16.32 -4.95 -13.44
CA GLN A 10 -16.98 -4.11 -14.42
C GLN A 10 -16.12 -3.91 -15.66
N VAL A 11 -16.49 -4.56 -16.76
CA VAL A 11 -15.74 -4.53 -18.03
C VAL A 11 -15.42 -3.12 -18.51
N LEU A 12 -16.38 -2.19 -18.39
CA LEU A 12 -16.19 -0.80 -18.86
C LEU A 12 -15.15 -0.06 -18.02
N ILE A 13 -15.13 -0.23 -16.70
CA ILE A 13 -14.16 0.39 -15.82
C ILE A 13 -12.79 -0.23 -16.07
N ARG A 14 -12.70 -1.55 -16.14
CA ARG A 14 -11.47 -2.27 -16.42
C ARG A 14 -10.83 -1.80 -17.74
N GLN A 15 -11.65 -1.63 -18.79
CA GLN A 15 -11.17 -1.12 -20.09
C GLN A 15 -10.73 0.35 -19.99
N ALA A 16 -11.53 1.22 -19.37
CA ALA A 16 -11.17 2.64 -19.22
C ALA A 16 -9.86 2.84 -18.46
N VAL A 17 -9.65 2.08 -17.37
CA VAL A 17 -8.41 2.12 -16.61
C VAL A 17 -7.23 1.60 -17.42
N THR A 18 -7.45 0.51 -18.17
CA THR A 18 -6.44 -0.03 -19.09
C THR A 18 -6.01 1.03 -20.12
N ASP A 19 -6.97 1.70 -20.76
CA ASP A 19 -6.69 2.72 -21.77
C ASP A 19 -5.91 3.92 -21.18
N ILE A 20 -6.25 4.33 -19.93
CA ILE A 20 -5.52 5.39 -19.20
C ILE A 20 -4.07 4.97 -18.97
N LEU A 21 -3.82 3.74 -18.54
CA LEU A 21 -2.47 3.26 -18.23
C LEU A 21 -1.63 3.05 -19.48
N VAL A 22 -2.21 2.48 -20.54
CA VAL A 22 -1.51 2.27 -21.83
C VAL A 22 -1.14 3.58 -22.52
N ALA A 23 -1.87 4.68 -22.24
CA ALA A 23 -1.51 6.01 -22.74
C ALA A 23 -0.23 6.60 -22.10
N ALA A 24 0.29 5.99 -21.04
CA ALA A 24 1.53 6.41 -20.38
C ALA A 24 2.72 5.57 -20.88
N ASP A 25 3.74 6.22 -21.46
CA ASP A 25 4.88 5.57 -22.12
C ASP A 25 5.73 4.63 -21.23
N ASP A 26 5.63 4.78 -19.92
CA ASP A 26 6.42 4.05 -18.92
C ASP A 26 5.63 2.95 -18.18
N ILE A 27 4.37 2.71 -18.58
CA ILE A 27 3.49 1.69 -17.98
C ILE A 27 3.06 0.67 -19.03
N GLU A 28 3.08 -0.61 -18.65
CA GLU A 28 2.59 -1.72 -19.47
C GLU A 28 1.49 -2.47 -18.72
N VAL A 29 0.31 -2.60 -19.30
CA VAL A 29 -0.75 -3.46 -18.78
C VAL A 29 -0.50 -4.88 -19.25
N VAL A 30 -0.01 -5.75 -18.35
CA VAL A 30 0.38 -7.13 -18.68
C VAL A 30 -0.77 -8.12 -18.60
N GLY A 31 -1.90 -7.72 -18.00
CA GLY A 31 -3.08 -8.58 -17.90
C GLY A 31 -4.30 -7.86 -17.35
N GLN A 32 -5.43 -8.54 -17.39
CA GLN A 32 -6.70 -8.12 -16.81
C GLN A 32 -7.35 -9.32 -16.10
N ALA A 33 -8.12 -9.05 -15.03
CA ALA A 33 -8.92 -10.06 -14.34
C ALA A 33 -10.29 -9.49 -13.96
N ALA A 34 -11.31 -10.34 -13.87
CA ALA A 34 -12.70 -9.96 -13.57
C ALA A 34 -13.11 -10.30 -12.13
N ASP A 35 -12.29 -11.02 -11.39
CA ASP A 35 -12.49 -11.36 -9.99
C ASP A 35 -11.16 -11.61 -9.28
N GLY A 36 -11.22 -11.74 -7.95
CA GLY A 36 -10.03 -11.95 -7.14
C GLY A 36 -9.32 -13.29 -7.39
N ARG A 37 -10.05 -14.34 -7.80
CA ARG A 37 -9.44 -15.64 -8.09
C ARG A 37 -8.62 -15.59 -9.38
N GLU A 38 -9.17 -14.97 -10.42
CA GLU A 38 -8.43 -14.69 -11.65
C GLU A 38 -7.22 -13.77 -11.36
N ALA A 39 -7.41 -12.75 -10.52
CA ALA A 39 -6.34 -11.82 -10.15
C ALA A 39 -5.13 -12.54 -9.52
N VAL A 40 -5.35 -13.46 -8.57
CA VAL A 40 -4.28 -14.24 -7.95
C VAL A 40 -3.59 -15.14 -8.97
N ALA A 41 -4.35 -15.79 -9.85
CA ALA A 41 -3.81 -16.67 -10.89
C ALA A 41 -2.95 -15.88 -11.90
N GLU A 42 -3.44 -14.73 -12.38
CA GLU A 42 -2.73 -13.85 -13.31
C GLU A 42 -1.49 -13.19 -12.67
N ALA A 43 -1.57 -12.80 -11.39
CA ALA A 43 -0.43 -12.28 -10.66
C ALA A 43 0.71 -13.32 -10.57
N ARG A 44 0.38 -14.57 -10.24
CA ARG A 44 1.35 -15.68 -10.22
C ARG A 44 1.95 -16.00 -11.59
N ALA A 45 1.17 -15.87 -12.65
CA ALA A 45 1.64 -16.19 -13.99
C ALA A 45 2.52 -15.08 -14.59
N ARG A 46 2.26 -13.81 -14.24
CA ARG A 46 2.85 -12.65 -14.91
C ARG A 46 3.83 -11.87 -14.04
N HIS A 47 3.81 -12.04 -12.72
CA HIS A 47 4.61 -11.32 -11.75
C HIS A 47 4.60 -9.78 -11.99
N PRO A 48 3.41 -9.13 -12.01
CA PRO A 48 3.33 -7.70 -12.24
C PRO A 48 3.98 -6.92 -11.10
N ASP A 49 4.51 -5.72 -11.40
CA ASP A 49 4.99 -4.81 -10.37
C ASP A 49 3.82 -4.28 -9.51
N ILE A 50 2.68 -3.99 -10.16
CA ILE A 50 1.48 -3.45 -9.52
C ILE A 50 0.25 -4.26 -9.91
N VAL A 51 -0.59 -4.58 -8.93
CA VAL A 51 -1.97 -5.02 -9.14
C VAL A 51 -2.89 -3.86 -8.77
N LEU A 52 -3.63 -3.34 -9.74
CA LEU A 52 -4.68 -2.35 -9.51
C LEU A 52 -5.99 -3.10 -9.26
N MET A 53 -6.47 -3.13 -8.02
CA MET A 53 -7.46 -4.06 -7.51
C MET A 53 -8.74 -3.38 -7.06
N ASP A 54 -9.88 -3.75 -7.64
CA ASP A 54 -11.18 -3.40 -7.05
C ASP A 54 -11.46 -4.24 -5.79
N ILE A 55 -12.23 -3.68 -4.86
CA ILE A 55 -12.63 -4.37 -3.63
C ILE A 55 -13.81 -5.30 -3.86
N ARG A 56 -14.87 -4.79 -4.49
CA ARG A 56 -16.15 -5.50 -4.59
C ARG A 56 -16.22 -6.31 -5.87
N MET A 57 -15.84 -7.57 -5.79
CA MET A 57 -15.88 -8.49 -6.91
C MET A 57 -16.54 -9.83 -6.51
N PRO A 58 -17.13 -10.56 -7.46
CA PRO A 58 -17.66 -11.90 -7.23
C PRO A 58 -16.51 -12.90 -6.98
N VAL A 59 -16.88 -14.11 -6.56
CA VAL A 59 -16.00 -15.29 -6.35
C VAL A 59 -15.00 -15.07 -5.21
N LEU A 60 -14.08 -14.13 -5.34
CA LEU A 60 -13.13 -13.71 -4.32
C LEU A 60 -13.06 -12.18 -4.33
N ASP A 61 -13.33 -11.54 -3.19
CA ASP A 61 -13.22 -10.09 -3.08
C ASP A 61 -11.76 -9.60 -3.13
N GLY A 62 -11.58 -8.29 -3.38
CA GLY A 62 -10.26 -7.72 -3.57
C GLY A 62 -9.42 -7.69 -2.29
N ILE A 63 -10.02 -7.67 -1.11
CA ILE A 63 -9.29 -7.71 0.16
C ILE A 63 -8.69 -9.10 0.39
N ALA A 64 -9.49 -10.14 0.18
CA ALA A 64 -9.03 -11.52 0.28
C ALA A 64 -7.98 -11.84 -0.81
N ALA A 65 -8.19 -11.37 -2.04
CA ALA A 65 -7.20 -11.50 -3.11
C ALA A 65 -5.89 -10.76 -2.79
N THR A 66 -5.97 -9.56 -2.19
CA THR A 66 -4.79 -8.81 -1.71
C THR A 66 -4.01 -9.61 -0.68
N ALA A 67 -4.69 -10.22 0.30
CA ALA A 67 -4.03 -11.06 1.30
C ALA A 67 -3.33 -12.27 0.69
N GLU A 68 -3.95 -12.94 -0.30
CA GLU A 68 -3.32 -14.07 -1.01
C GLU A 68 -2.10 -13.62 -1.83
N ILE A 69 -2.17 -12.47 -2.51
CA ILE A 69 -1.07 -11.92 -3.32
C ILE A 69 0.10 -11.47 -2.43
N CYS A 70 -0.19 -10.66 -1.41
CA CYS A 70 0.85 -10.14 -0.52
C CYS A 70 1.45 -11.22 0.41
N GLY A 71 0.72 -12.28 0.69
CA GLY A 71 1.20 -13.43 1.46
C GLY A 71 2.01 -14.45 0.64
N ASP A 72 2.06 -14.33 -0.69
CA ASP A 72 2.77 -15.26 -1.56
C ASP A 72 4.24 -14.86 -1.73
N PRO A 73 5.21 -15.67 -1.25
CA PRO A 73 6.63 -15.36 -1.37
C PRO A 73 7.12 -15.19 -2.82
N SER A 74 6.44 -15.82 -3.79
CA SER A 74 6.79 -15.67 -5.22
C SER A 74 6.43 -14.27 -5.75
N LEU A 75 5.53 -13.55 -5.08
CA LEU A 75 5.02 -12.23 -5.43
C LEU A 75 5.56 -11.12 -4.51
N ALA A 76 6.66 -11.35 -3.80
CA ALA A 76 7.22 -10.42 -2.82
C ALA A 76 7.57 -9.01 -3.39
N GLN A 77 7.69 -8.86 -4.69
CA GLN A 77 7.91 -7.57 -5.36
C GLN A 77 6.62 -6.93 -5.89
N THR A 78 5.53 -7.69 -5.97
CA THR A 78 4.22 -7.20 -6.42
C THR A 78 3.57 -6.36 -5.33
N ARG A 79 3.09 -5.18 -5.69
CA ARG A 79 2.34 -4.29 -4.79
C ARG A 79 0.90 -4.19 -5.22
N VAL A 80 -0.01 -4.04 -4.26
CA VAL A 80 -1.44 -3.91 -4.54
C VAL A 80 -1.89 -2.48 -4.27
N LEU A 81 -2.40 -1.81 -5.31
CA LEU A 81 -3.06 -0.51 -5.21
C LEU A 81 -4.58 -0.72 -5.36
N ILE A 82 -5.33 -0.37 -4.33
CA ILE A 82 -6.79 -0.50 -4.34
C ILE A 82 -7.42 0.61 -5.19
N LEU A 83 -8.28 0.21 -6.13
CA LEU A 83 -9.10 1.10 -6.95
C LEU A 83 -10.57 0.90 -6.56
N THR A 84 -11.21 1.88 -5.90
CA THR A 84 -12.56 1.70 -5.37
C THR A 84 -13.45 2.93 -5.55
N THR A 85 -14.77 2.71 -5.63
CA THR A 85 -15.78 3.78 -5.57
C THR A 85 -16.12 4.18 -4.14
N PHE A 86 -15.81 3.32 -3.16
CA PHE A 86 -16.21 3.50 -1.77
C PHE A 86 -14.98 3.54 -0.87
N GLU A 87 -14.80 4.66 -0.20
CA GLU A 87 -13.82 4.85 0.86
C GLU A 87 -14.51 4.68 2.22
N GLU A 88 -15.26 3.57 2.41
CA GLU A 88 -15.76 3.23 3.74
C GLU A 88 -14.57 2.86 4.63
N ASP A 89 -14.45 3.52 5.77
CA ASP A 89 -13.31 3.43 6.69
C ASP A 89 -12.92 1.98 7.02
N GLU A 90 -13.91 1.08 7.09
CA GLU A 90 -13.72 -0.33 7.43
C GLU A 90 -12.99 -1.11 6.34
N TYR A 91 -13.26 -0.84 5.06
CA TYR A 91 -12.56 -1.48 3.93
C TYR A 91 -11.13 -1.00 3.80
N VAL A 92 -10.88 0.28 4.08
CA VAL A 92 -9.54 0.85 4.04
C VAL A 92 -8.62 0.14 5.01
N VAL A 93 -9.03 0.00 6.27
CA VAL A 93 -8.23 -0.67 7.31
C VAL A 93 -8.00 -2.15 6.95
N SER A 94 -9.06 -2.85 6.51
CA SER A 94 -8.98 -4.27 6.18
C SER A 94 -8.04 -4.54 4.99
N ALA A 95 -8.09 -3.71 3.94
CA ALA A 95 -7.21 -3.86 2.78
C ALA A 95 -5.76 -3.53 3.11
N LEU A 96 -5.50 -2.52 3.94
CA LEU A 96 -4.14 -2.22 4.40
C LEU A 96 -3.56 -3.36 5.25
N ARG A 97 -4.36 -3.95 6.15
CA ARG A 97 -3.96 -5.15 6.91
C ARG A 97 -3.69 -6.35 6.00
N ALA A 98 -4.43 -6.47 4.91
CA ALA A 98 -4.19 -7.49 3.89
C ALA A 98 -2.90 -7.25 3.08
N GLY A 99 -2.26 -6.09 3.20
CA GLY A 99 -1.01 -5.75 2.53
C GLY A 99 -1.12 -4.73 1.41
N ALA A 100 -2.28 -4.06 1.24
CA ALA A 100 -2.42 -3.02 0.21
C ALA A 100 -1.45 -1.85 0.45
N SER A 101 -0.81 -1.40 -0.62
CA SER A 101 0.18 -0.30 -0.63
C SER A 101 -0.44 1.08 -0.75
N GLY A 102 -1.73 1.16 -1.10
CA GLY A 102 -2.41 2.44 -1.25
C GLY A 102 -3.84 2.32 -1.76
N PHE A 103 -4.48 3.50 -1.90
CA PHE A 103 -5.86 3.63 -2.34
C PHE A 103 -6.01 4.76 -3.34
N ILE A 104 -6.84 4.54 -4.36
CA ILE A 104 -7.27 5.54 -5.31
C ILE A 104 -8.75 5.35 -5.64
N GLY A 105 -9.49 6.44 -5.78
CA GLY A 105 -10.90 6.41 -6.17
C GLY A 105 -11.09 6.11 -7.65
N LYS A 106 -12.09 5.32 -8.03
CA LYS A 106 -12.49 5.08 -9.44
C LYS A 106 -12.92 6.37 -10.17
N GLY A 107 -13.29 7.42 -9.41
CA GLY A 107 -13.62 8.74 -9.94
C GLY A 107 -12.43 9.71 -10.01
N SER A 108 -11.21 9.25 -9.74
CA SER A 108 -10.02 10.09 -9.84
C SER A 108 -9.72 10.47 -11.29
N GLU A 109 -9.05 11.61 -11.46
CA GLU A 109 -8.58 12.05 -12.77
C GLU A 109 -7.57 11.03 -13.36
N PRO A 110 -7.57 10.81 -14.69
CA PRO A 110 -6.63 9.89 -15.33
C PRO A 110 -5.16 10.10 -14.93
N VAL A 111 -4.75 11.35 -14.81
CA VAL A 111 -3.39 11.73 -14.41
C VAL A 111 -3.06 11.28 -12.98
N ASP A 112 -4.05 11.25 -12.09
CA ASP A 112 -3.85 10.81 -10.71
C ASP A 112 -3.73 9.30 -10.59
N ILE A 113 -4.44 8.53 -11.44
CA ILE A 113 -4.30 7.07 -11.52
C ILE A 113 -2.86 6.72 -11.96
N VAL A 114 -2.36 7.35 -13.00
CA VAL A 114 -0.97 7.16 -13.49
C VAL A 114 0.04 7.56 -12.41
N ARG A 115 -0.18 8.69 -11.73
CA ARG A 115 0.68 9.16 -10.64
C ARG A 115 0.69 8.17 -9.47
N ALA A 116 -0.46 7.60 -9.11
CA ALA A 116 -0.60 6.63 -8.05
C ALA A 116 0.20 5.34 -8.34
N VAL A 117 0.07 4.80 -9.55
CA VAL A 117 0.84 3.64 -9.99
C VAL A 117 2.36 3.90 -9.89
N ARG A 118 2.82 5.06 -10.36
CA ARG A 118 4.25 5.44 -10.28
C ARG A 118 4.73 5.59 -8.84
N ALA A 119 3.96 6.22 -7.97
CA ALA A 119 4.29 6.41 -6.56
C ALA A 119 4.43 5.07 -5.84
N VAL A 120 3.45 4.17 -6.01
CA VAL A 120 3.48 2.83 -5.41
C VAL A 120 4.64 2.01 -5.95
N HIS A 121 4.93 2.07 -7.25
CA HIS A 121 6.11 1.41 -7.84
C HIS A 121 7.42 1.94 -7.26
N ALA A 122 7.51 3.24 -7.00
CA ALA A 122 8.68 3.85 -6.35
C ALA A 122 8.85 3.48 -4.86
N GLY A 123 7.86 2.81 -4.27
CA GLY A 123 7.84 2.41 -2.86
C GLY A 123 7.26 3.47 -1.93
N ASP A 124 6.60 4.50 -2.50
CA ASP A 124 5.83 5.47 -1.73
C ASP A 124 4.43 4.92 -1.50
N ALA A 125 3.97 4.89 -0.24
CA ALA A 125 2.57 4.57 0.05
C ALA A 125 1.68 5.76 -0.35
N LEU A 126 0.64 5.49 -1.11
CA LEU A 126 -0.34 6.51 -1.48
C LEU A 126 -1.63 6.29 -0.68
N LEU A 127 -1.81 7.08 0.35
CA LEU A 127 -3.06 7.12 1.11
C LEU A 127 -3.81 8.39 0.74
N SER A 128 -5.07 8.25 0.30
CA SER A 128 -5.97 9.39 0.16
C SER A 128 -6.20 10.06 1.53
N ALA A 129 -6.65 11.31 1.55
CA ALA A 129 -6.99 11.98 2.80
C ALA A 129 -8.08 11.23 3.58
N THR A 130 -8.96 10.50 2.89
CA THR A 130 -10.00 9.66 3.49
C THR A 130 -9.40 8.39 4.08
N ALA A 131 -8.53 7.68 3.35
CA ALA A 131 -7.82 6.52 3.86
C ALA A 131 -6.96 6.87 5.10
N THR A 132 -6.31 8.02 5.09
CA THR A 132 -5.57 8.53 6.25
C THR A 132 -6.50 8.79 7.44
N ARG A 133 -7.68 9.41 7.22
CA ARG A 133 -8.67 9.63 8.29
C ARG A 133 -9.22 8.33 8.83
N ALA A 134 -9.52 7.34 7.99
CA ALA A 134 -10.00 6.03 8.40
C ALA A 134 -8.98 5.32 9.32
N LEU A 135 -7.72 5.35 8.96
CA LEU A 135 -6.65 4.85 9.82
C LEU A 135 -6.61 5.58 11.17
N ILE A 136 -6.59 6.92 11.14
CA ILE A 136 -6.57 7.73 12.36
C ILE A 136 -7.78 7.40 13.24
N THR A 137 -9.00 7.35 12.68
CA THR A 137 -10.23 7.07 13.45
C THR A 137 -10.18 5.69 14.07
N ARG A 138 -9.72 4.67 13.34
CA ARG A 138 -9.63 3.28 13.86
C ARG A 138 -8.61 3.16 14.99
N TYR A 139 -7.47 3.82 14.89
CA TYR A 139 -6.43 3.76 15.92
C TYR A 139 -6.64 4.77 17.06
N LEU A 140 -7.54 5.76 16.90
CA LEU A 140 -7.99 6.63 17.99
C LEU A 140 -9.02 5.94 18.91
N ALA A 141 -9.69 4.86 18.46
CA ALA A 141 -10.61 4.12 19.31
C ALA A 141 -9.81 3.38 20.41
N PRO A 142 -10.14 3.57 21.70
CA PRO A 142 -9.46 2.89 22.80
C PRO A 142 -9.93 1.44 22.87
N GLU A 143 -9.30 0.55 22.11
CA GLU A 143 -9.34 -0.88 22.41
C GLU A 143 -8.03 -1.27 23.09
N PRO A 144 -8.06 -2.04 24.20
CA PRO A 144 -6.85 -2.60 24.80
C PRO A 144 -6.31 -3.68 23.86
N VAL A 145 -5.42 -3.29 22.97
CA VAL A 145 -4.64 -4.24 22.18
C VAL A 145 -3.52 -4.75 23.08
N ASP A 146 -3.43 -6.07 23.21
CA ASP A 146 -2.25 -6.73 23.78
C ASP A 146 -1.08 -6.45 22.82
N VAL A 147 -0.28 -5.43 23.15
CA VAL A 147 0.68 -4.81 22.23
C VAL A 147 1.95 -5.65 22.22
N ASP A 148 2.13 -6.48 21.20
CA ASP A 148 3.38 -7.19 20.99
C ASP A 148 4.47 -6.23 20.43
N ARG A 149 5.33 -5.75 21.31
CA ARG A 149 6.49 -4.93 20.99
C ARG A 149 7.74 -5.73 20.63
N SER A 150 7.67 -7.04 20.60
CA SER A 150 8.85 -7.90 20.36
C SER A 150 9.47 -7.65 18.99
N VAL A 151 8.63 -7.34 17.99
CA VAL A 151 9.09 -7.02 16.62
C VAL A 151 9.99 -5.78 16.55
N LEU A 152 9.81 -4.82 17.48
CA LEU A 152 10.62 -3.59 17.51
C LEU A 152 12.02 -3.81 18.07
N GLN A 153 12.28 -4.91 18.79
CA GLN A 153 13.60 -5.22 19.38
C GLN A 153 14.69 -5.46 18.34
N HIS A 154 14.30 -5.74 17.09
CA HIS A 154 15.24 -5.93 15.98
C HIS A 154 15.67 -4.62 15.30
N LEU A 155 15.06 -3.50 15.68
CA LEU A 155 15.41 -2.18 15.15
C LEU A 155 16.55 -1.56 15.96
N THR A 156 17.44 -0.86 15.26
CA THR A 156 18.39 0.06 15.90
C THR A 156 17.65 1.32 16.36
N GLU A 157 18.24 2.10 17.28
CA GLU A 157 17.66 3.38 17.69
C GLU A 157 17.34 4.29 16.49
N ARG A 158 18.21 4.32 15.49
CA ARG A 158 18.03 5.12 14.28
C ARG A 158 16.87 4.65 13.42
N GLU A 159 16.67 3.34 13.29
CA GLU A 159 15.53 2.77 12.57
C GLU A 159 14.23 3.00 13.33
N LEU A 160 14.26 3.01 14.65
CA LEU A 160 13.09 3.33 15.47
C LEU A 160 12.69 4.80 15.33
N GLU A 161 13.65 5.74 15.34
CA GLU A 161 13.42 7.16 15.06
C GLU A 161 12.77 7.34 13.66
N VAL A 162 13.31 6.64 12.66
CA VAL A 162 12.78 6.67 11.30
C VAL A 162 11.35 6.12 11.25
N LEU A 163 11.07 5.02 11.94
CA LEU A 163 9.72 4.44 12.01
C LEU A 163 8.70 5.43 12.61
N VAL A 164 9.08 6.13 13.68
CA VAL A 164 8.23 7.19 14.28
C VAL A 164 7.96 8.31 13.29
N LEU A 165 8.95 8.79 12.56
CA LEU A 165 8.78 9.86 11.58
C LEU A 165 7.94 9.41 10.38
N VAL A 166 8.12 8.17 9.91
CA VAL A 166 7.27 7.55 8.87
C VAL A 166 5.82 7.52 9.33
N ALA A 167 5.56 7.06 10.56
CA ALA A 167 4.21 6.96 11.11
C ALA A 167 3.55 8.33 11.37
N ARG A 168 4.35 9.39 11.53
CA ARG A 168 3.89 10.79 11.54
C ARG A 168 3.67 11.38 10.15
N GLY A 169 3.78 10.60 9.09
CA GLY A 169 3.53 11.02 7.71
C GLY A 169 4.69 11.81 7.07
N ARG A 170 5.89 11.82 7.66
CA ARG A 170 7.04 12.56 7.12
C ARG A 170 7.55 11.93 5.83
N SER A 171 7.75 12.70 4.78
CA SER A 171 8.44 12.29 3.56
C SER A 171 9.93 11.99 3.81
N ASN A 172 10.62 11.33 2.89
CA ASN A 172 12.06 11.09 3.00
C ASN A 172 12.88 12.39 3.07
N GLN A 173 12.39 13.47 2.45
CA GLN A 173 13.02 14.79 2.56
C GLN A 173 12.88 15.39 3.95
N GLU A 174 11.68 15.31 4.55
CA GLU A 174 11.43 15.79 5.92
C GLU A 174 12.17 14.95 6.95
N ILE A 175 12.19 13.61 6.79
CA ILE A 175 13.00 12.71 7.64
C ILE A 175 14.48 13.09 7.56
N ALA A 176 14.97 13.37 6.36
CA ALA A 176 16.36 13.79 6.17
C ALA A 176 16.67 15.11 6.89
N SER A 177 15.74 16.06 6.82
CA SER A 177 15.86 17.35 7.54
C SER A 177 15.80 17.16 9.05
N ASP A 178 14.81 16.41 9.56
CA ASP A 178 14.60 16.18 10.99
C ASP A 178 15.77 15.43 11.64
N LEU A 179 16.41 14.53 10.88
CA LEU A 179 17.51 13.68 11.36
C LEU A 179 18.92 14.17 10.95
N PHE A 180 19.01 15.30 10.24
CA PHE A 180 20.26 15.89 9.74
C PHE A 180 21.09 14.94 8.87
N ILE A 181 20.43 14.23 7.95
CA ILE A 181 21.02 13.28 6.99
C ILE A 181 20.64 13.63 5.56
N SER A 182 21.22 12.93 4.57
CA SER A 182 20.80 13.10 3.19
C SER A 182 19.45 12.39 2.91
N PRO A 183 18.63 12.86 1.94
CA PRO A 183 17.40 12.15 1.52
C PRO A 183 17.65 10.70 1.07
N HIS A 184 18.81 10.44 0.45
CA HIS A 184 19.24 9.10 0.08
C HIS A 184 19.49 8.22 1.32
N THR A 185 20.11 8.77 2.35
CA THR A 185 20.34 8.07 3.61
C THR A 185 19.02 7.79 4.33
N ALA A 186 18.08 8.75 4.33
CA ALA A 186 16.75 8.57 4.89
C ALA A 186 16.00 7.42 4.19
N LYS A 187 16.00 7.40 2.83
CA LYS A 187 15.42 6.31 2.04
C LYS A 187 16.05 4.95 2.40
N THR A 188 17.37 4.91 2.58
CA THR A 188 18.08 3.68 2.97
C THR A 188 17.64 3.18 4.35
N HIS A 189 17.46 4.07 5.33
CA HIS A 189 16.94 3.68 6.65
C HIS A 189 15.50 3.19 6.57
N VAL A 190 14.62 3.87 5.84
CA VAL A 190 13.24 3.43 5.62
C VAL A 190 13.21 2.03 5.02
N ASN A 191 14.00 1.76 3.98
CA ASN A 191 14.06 0.44 3.34
C ASN A 191 14.58 -0.64 4.30
N ARG A 192 15.60 -0.35 5.11
CA ARG A 192 16.10 -1.28 6.13
C ARG A 192 15.08 -1.57 7.22
N THR A 193 14.34 -0.56 7.65
CA THR A 193 13.26 -0.70 8.62
C THR A 193 12.15 -1.58 8.04
N MET A 194 11.74 -1.37 6.77
CA MET A 194 10.80 -2.24 6.08
C MET A 194 11.27 -3.69 6.06
N THR A 195 12.50 -3.94 5.63
CA THR A 195 13.06 -5.30 5.57
C THR A 195 13.06 -5.99 6.94
N LYS A 196 13.44 -5.29 8.00
CA LYS A 196 13.49 -5.86 9.36
C LYS A 196 12.13 -6.17 9.95
N LEU A 197 11.12 -5.37 9.60
CA LEU A 197 9.75 -5.54 10.07
C LEU A 197 8.89 -6.40 9.14
N GLY A 198 9.45 -6.90 8.02
CA GLY A 198 8.70 -7.64 7.02
C GLY A 198 7.64 -6.80 6.30
N ALA A 199 7.79 -5.47 6.32
CA ALA A 199 6.88 -4.54 5.68
C ALA A 199 7.18 -4.45 4.18
N HIS A 200 6.17 -4.63 3.33
CA HIS A 200 6.33 -4.57 1.88
C HIS A 200 6.42 -3.14 1.34
N ASP A 201 5.88 -2.18 2.10
CA ASP A 201 5.86 -0.77 1.73
C ASP A 201 5.77 0.14 2.97
N ARG A 202 5.73 1.45 2.70
CA ARG A 202 5.69 2.48 3.73
C ARG A 202 4.39 2.47 4.55
N ALA A 203 3.23 2.09 3.95
CA ALA A 203 1.96 2.04 4.66
C ALA A 203 1.99 0.97 5.75
N GLN A 204 2.65 -0.16 5.47
CA GLN A 204 2.85 -1.24 6.45
C GLN A 204 3.69 -0.77 7.65
N LEU A 205 4.68 0.09 7.44
CA LEU A 205 5.42 0.69 8.56
C LEU A 205 4.53 1.54 9.47
N VAL A 206 3.60 2.31 8.88
CA VAL A 206 2.63 3.09 9.66
C VAL A 206 1.76 2.16 10.51
N ILE A 207 1.23 1.09 9.91
CA ILE A 207 0.40 0.09 10.62
C ILE A 207 1.19 -0.51 11.79
N VAL A 208 2.40 -1.01 11.54
CA VAL A 208 3.25 -1.60 12.58
C VAL A 208 3.50 -0.63 13.72
N ALA A 209 3.78 0.65 13.44
CA ALA A 209 4.03 1.65 14.49
C ALA A 209 2.82 1.86 15.41
N TYR A 210 1.60 1.84 14.86
CA TYR A 210 0.38 1.96 15.65
C TYR A 210 0.01 0.65 16.37
N GLU A 211 0.10 -0.50 15.71
CA GLU A 211 -0.21 -1.81 16.30
C GLU A 211 0.74 -2.17 17.44
N THR A 212 2.02 -1.75 17.36
CA THR A 212 2.99 -1.93 18.45
C THR A 212 2.88 -0.86 19.53
N GLY A 213 1.94 0.08 19.45
CA GLY A 213 1.79 1.18 20.40
C GLY A 213 3.05 2.06 20.51
N LEU A 214 3.87 2.09 19.46
CA LEU A 214 5.03 2.99 19.36
C LEU A 214 4.56 4.44 19.21
N LEU A 215 3.43 4.63 18.54
CA LEU A 215 2.71 5.89 18.43
C LEU A 215 1.29 5.70 18.94
N THR A 216 0.85 6.65 19.77
CA THR A 216 -0.55 6.81 20.13
C THR A 216 -1.10 8.04 19.43
N PRO A 217 -2.32 7.97 18.87
CA PRO A 217 -2.95 9.14 18.25
C PRO A 217 -3.05 10.30 19.22
N GLY A 218 -2.58 11.49 18.81
CA GLY A 218 -2.66 12.71 19.63
C GLY A 218 -1.47 12.94 20.57
N ALA A 219 -0.41 12.14 20.51
CA ALA A 219 0.84 12.38 21.22
C ALA A 219 1.89 13.10 20.34
#